data_8df768ba8e09f7fbd2cde2d0677ed404
#
_entry.id   8df768ba8e09f7fbd2cde2d0677ed404
#
_cell.length_a   1.000
_cell.length_b   1.000
_cell.length_c   1.000
_cell.angle_alpha   90.00
_cell.angle_beta   90.00
_cell.angle_gamma   90.00
#
_symmetry.space_group_name_H-M   'P 1'
#
loop_
_entity.id
_entity.type
_entity.pdbx_description
1 polymer ?
#
loop_
_entity_poly.entity_id
_entity_poly.type
_entity_poly.pdbx_seq_one_letter_code
_entity_poly.pdbx_strand_id
1 'polypeptide(L)'
;MSFYGLVDGSESSLKNFLNKLPGVDQVGAESRAAMLGTRSIKTTSKKWAIETAISMVDLTTLEGADTPGKVRALCNKAVRPDPTDPTVPSVGAVCVYNDMVQIARTHLDEIGGKHVPVAAVSTAFPSGRASMEVKIQDTQDAIDAGAQEIDMVIDRGAFLAGKYGLVFDEIVKIKEICGDKAHLKVIFETGELVTYDNVRKVSYLAMLAGADFIKTSTGKVAPAATPPVVLVMLEAVRDFYAMTNQKIGVKPAGGIRNTKDAIKQLVLVNETAGPDWLTPKLFRIGASALLNDLLMQRMKLATGYYASPNY
;
A
#
# COMPACT_ATOMS: atom_id res chain seq x y z
N MET A 1 -12.34 1.30 22.29
CA MET A 1 -11.35 0.52 21.50
C MET A 1 -10.17 0.19 22.39
N SER A 2 -9.64 -1.02 22.31
CA SER A 2 -8.38 -1.35 22.98
C SER A 2 -7.24 -0.96 22.04
N PHE A 3 -6.49 0.07 22.36
CA PHE A 3 -5.26 0.44 21.65
C PHE A 3 -4.10 -0.52 22.06
N TYR A 4 -4.40 -1.82 22.01
CA TYR A 4 -3.49 -2.93 22.37
C TYR A 4 -2.92 -2.87 23.79
N GLY A 5 -3.50 -2.04 24.68
CA GLY A 5 -2.96 -1.80 26.04
C GLY A 5 -1.65 -1.00 26.06
N LEU A 6 -1.22 -0.45 24.92
CA LEU A 6 0.05 0.27 24.79
C LEU A 6 -0.10 1.78 25.00
N VAL A 7 -1.24 2.35 24.61
CA VAL A 7 -1.58 3.77 24.75
C VAL A 7 -3.06 3.92 25.12
N ASP A 8 -3.42 5.09 25.69
CA ASP A 8 -4.80 5.45 26.02
C ASP A 8 -5.47 6.39 24.98
N GLY A 9 -4.74 6.75 23.92
CA GLY A 9 -5.18 7.65 22.87
C GLY A 9 -4.93 9.14 23.17
N SER A 10 -4.57 9.52 24.38
CA SER A 10 -4.25 10.91 24.69
C SER A 10 -2.95 11.37 24.03
N GLU A 11 -2.86 12.66 23.70
CA GLU A 11 -1.66 13.28 23.13
C GLU A 11 -0.40 12.99 23.96
N SER A 12 -0.51 13.01 25.31
CA SER A 12 0.61 12.72 26.20
C SER A 12 1.04 11.26 26.16
N SER A 13 0.09 10.32 26.14
CA SER A 13 0.36 8.90 26.03
C SER A 13 1.02 8.55 24.70
N LEU A 14 0.49 9.09 23.61
CA LEU A 14 1.05 8.92 22.26
C LEU A 14 2.47 9.48 22.17
N LYS A 15 2.71 10.72 22.64
CA LYS A 15 4.06 11.32 22.67
C LYS A 15 5.03 10.48 23.48
N ASN A 16 4.62 10.05 24.67
CA ASN A 16 5.46 9.23 25.54
C ASN A 16 5.83 7.90 24.87
N PHE A 17 4.88 7.24 24.21
CA PHE A 17 5.13 5.99 23.49
C PHE A 17 6.07 6.22 22.30
N LEU A 18 5.74 7.17 21.41
CA LEU A 18 6.49 7.41 20.18
C LEU A 18 7.92 7.91 20.43
N ASN A 19 8.14 8.66 21.52
CA ASN A 19 9.47 9.14 21.89
C ASN A 19 10.35 8.08 22.56
N LYS A 20 9.76 6.98 23.03
CA LYS A 20 10.51 5.80 23.55
C LYS A 20 10.91 4.82 22.47
N LEU A 21 10.38 4.96 21.25
CA LEU A 21 10.81 4.11 20.14
C LEU A 21 12.32 4.32 19.88
N PRO A 22 13.06 3.25 19.59
CA PRO A 22 14.47 3.38 19.26
C PRO A 22 14.63 4.21 17.98
N GLY A 23 15.66 5.04 17.94
CA GLY A 23 16.04 5.77 16.73
C GLY A 23 16.41 4.83 15.58
N VAL A 24 16.25 5.31 14.35
CA VAL A 24 16.65 4.57 13.16
C VAL A 24 18.09 4.90 12.81
N ASP A 25 18.97 3.91 12.79
CA ASP A 25 20.30 4.06 12.20
C ASP A 25 20.14 4.22 10.67
N GLN A 26 20.22 5.45 10.20
CA GLN A 26 20.05 5.79 8.78
C GLN A 26 21.08 5.07 7.91
N VAL A 27 22.35 5.09 8.29
CA VAL A 27 23.44 4.47 7.52
C VAL A 27 23.25 2.95 7.47
N GLY A 28 22.92 2.34 8.59
CA GLY A 28 22.63 0.90 8.67
C GLY A 28 21.41 0.51 7.84
N ALA A 29 20.32 1.28 7.89
CA ALA A 29 19.12 1.02 7.10
C ALA A 29 19.38 1.12 5.58
N GLU A 30 20.09 2.16 5.15
CA GLU A 30 20.46 2.35 3.75
C GLU A 30 21.41 1.24 3.25
N SER A 31 22.43 0.90 4.02
CA SER A 31 23.37 -0.16 3.71
C SER A 31 22.70 -1.53 3.63
N ARG A 32 21.81 -1.84 4.58
CA ARG A 32 21.04 -3.10 4.59
C ARG A 32 20.10 -3.20 3.41
N ALA A 33 19.36 -2.13 3.10
CA ALA A 33 18.47 -2.10 1.93
C ALA A 33 19.25 -2.27 0.62
N ALA A 34 20.39 -1.62 0.48
CA ALA A 34 21.28 -1.76 -0.66
C ALA A 34 21.81 -3.20 -0.80
N MET A 35 22.28 -3.81 0.29
CA MET A 35 22.77 -5.19 0.31
C MET A 35 21.67 -6.19 -0.08
N LEU A 36 20.48 -6.07 0.46
CA LEU A 36 19.35 -6.92 0.10
C LEU A 36 18.94 -6.74 -1.36
N GLY A 37 19.04 -5.52 -1.89
CA GLY A 37 18.79 -5.19 -3.30
C GLY A 37 19.77 -5.82 -4.30
N THR A 38 20.92 -6.35 -3.86
CA THR A 38 21.87 -7.07 -4.71
C THR A 38 21.51 -8.54 -4.91
N ARG A 39 20.62 -9.09 -4.07
CA ARG A 39 20.22 -10.50 -4.18
C ARG A 39 19.53 -10.76 -5.50
N SER A 40 19.95 -11.83 -6.18
CA SER A 40 19.34 -12.28 -7.42
C SER A 40 18.63 -13.61 -7.21
N ILE A 41 17.44 -13.73 -7.75
CA ILE A 41 16.68 -14.98 -7.82
C ILE A 41 16.63 -15.47 -9.26
N LYS A 42 16.71 -16.79 -9.46
CA LYS A 42 16.84 -17.40 -10.79
C LYS A 42 15.80 -18.52 -10.97
N THR A 43 15.59 -18.92 -12.20
CA THR A 43 14.80 -20.08 -12.60
C THR A 43 13.38 -20.10 -12.02
N THR A 44 12.96 -21.18 -11.37
CA THR A 44 11.64 -21.37 -10.78
C THR A 44 11.28 -20.31 -9.73
N SER A 45 12.24 -19.92 -8.88
CA SER A 45 12.04 -18.87 -7.90
C SER A 45 11.75 -17.51 -8.56
N LYS A 46 12.35 -17.22 -9.71
CA LYS A 46 12.06 -15.98 -10.45
C LYS A 46 10.65 -15.99 -11.03
N LYS A 47 10.20 -17.13 -11.60
CA LYS A 47 8.83 -17.28 -12.09
C LYS A 47 7.83 -17.08 -10.96
N TRP A 48 8.01 -17.78 -9.85
CA TRP A 48 7.18 -17.63 -8.65
C TRP A 48 7.13 -16.18 -8.16
N ALA A 49 8.27 -15.49 -8.07
CA ALA A 49 8.32 -14.12 -7.61
C ALA A 49 7.58 -13.14 -8.54
N ILE A 50 7.65 -13.35 -9.86
CA ILE A 50 6.89 -12.55 -10.83
C ILE A 50 5.39 -12.76 -10.63
N GLU A 51 4.93 -14.01 -10.53
CA GLU A 51 3.50 -14.34 -10.35
C GLU A 51 3.00 -13.83 -8.98
N THR A 52 3.82 -13.95 -7.93
CA THR A 52 3.54 -13.36 -6.61
C THR A 52 3.44 -11.85 -6.69
N ALA A 53 4.38 -11.18 -7.37
CA ALA A 53 4.33 -9.73 -7.55
C ALA A 53 3.07 -9.30 -8.32
N ILE A 54 2.65 -10.01 -9.37
CA ILE A 54 1.39 -9.73 -10.09
C ILE A 54 0.20 -9.77 -9.13
N SER A 55 0.08 -10.82 -8.31
CA SER A 55 -1.01 -10.95 -7.33
C SER A 55 -1.02 -9.88 -6.25
N MET A 56 0.09 -9.17 -6.06
CA MET A 56 0.26 -8.09 -5.07
C MET A 56 0.12 -6.68 -5.66
N VAL A 57 -0.03 -6.54 -6.98
CA VAL A 57 -0.22 -5.21 -7.59
C VAL A 57 -1.57 -4.65 -7.21
N ASP A 58 -1.61 -3.43 -6.65
CA ASP A 58 -2.79 -2.58 -6.68
C ASP A 58 -2.72 -1.77 -7.97
N LEU A 59 -3.46 -2.25 -9.00
CA LEU A 59 -3.45 -1.65 -10.33
C LEU A 59 -4.19 -0.31 -10.28
N THR A 60 -3.44 0.77 -10.44
CA THR A 60 -3.84 2.11 -10.03
C THR A 60 -4.00 3.04 -11.23
N THR A 61 -5.11 3.80 -11.25
CA THR A 61 -5.26 5.01 -12.05
C THR A 61 -5.86 6.12 -11.17
N LEU A 62 -5.15 7.25 -11.07
CA LEU A 62 -5.49 8.39 -10.22
C LEU A 62 -5.15 9.68 -10.95
N GLU A 63 -5.70 9.82 -12.16
CA GLU A 63 -5.48 10.98 -13.01
C GLU A 63 -6.78 11.78 -13.16
N GLY A 64 -6.69 13.11 -13.19
CA GLY A 64 -7.86 13.97 -13.37
C GLY A 64 -8.57 13.77 -14.71
N ALA A 65 -7.93 13.07 -15.66
CA ALA A 65 -8.48 12.70 -16.94
C ALA A 65 -9.02 11.25 -17.01
N ASP A 66 -9.18 10.58 -15.86
CA ASP A 66 -9.73 9.23 -15.85
C ASP A 66 -11.20 9.23 -16.30
N THR A 67 -11.54 8.26 -17.11
CA THR A 67 -12.89 8.10 -17.67
C THR A 67 -13.47 6.74 -17.28
N PRO A 68 -14.82 6.57 -17.27
CA PRO A 68 -15.44 5.27 -17.07
C PRO A 68 -14.90 4.17 -17.99
N GLY A 69 -14.60 4.49 -19.24
CA GLY A 69 -14.02 3.53 -20.20
C GLY A 69 -12.61 3.08 -19.80
N LYS A 70 -11.76 4.01 -19.36
CA LYS A 70 -10.42 3.70 -18.85
C LYS A 70 -10.47 2.82 -17.59
N VAL A 71 -11.40 3.11 -16.67
CA VAL A 71 -11.58 2.31 -15.46
C VAL A 71 -12.07 0.89 -15.79
N ARG A 72 -13.03 0.72 -16.72
CA ARG A 72 -13.44 -0.61 -17.17
C ARG A 72 -12.30 -1.40 -17.82
N ALA A 73 -11.49 -0.76 -18.66
CA ALA A 73 -10.30 -1.39 -19.24
C ALA A 73 -9.29 -1.81 -18.17
N LEU A 74 -9.09 -0.96 -17.13
CA LEU A 74 -8.27 -1.29 -15.96
C LEU A 74 -8.80 -2.54 -15.24
N CYS A 75 -10.11 -2.64 -15.01
CA CYS A 75 -10.76 -3.78 -14.37
C CYS A 75 -10.59 -5.07 -15.19
N ASN A 76 -10.78 -5.02 -16.51
CA ASN A 76 -10.53 -6.17 -17.38
C ASN A 76 -9.09 -6.68 -17.24
N LYS A 77 -8.12 -5.77 -17.25
CA LYS A 77 -6.71 -6.09 -17.08
C LYS A 77 -6.39 -6.60 -15.66
N ALA A 78 -7.09 -6.10 -14.65
CA ALA A 78 -6.91 -6.53 -13.27
C ALA A 78 -7.34 -7.99 -13.05
N VAL A 79 -8.48 -8.38 -13.62
CA VAL A 79 -9.03 -9.73 -13.51
C VAL A 79 -8.25 -10.74 -14.36
N ARG A 80 -7.87 -10.34 -15.57
CA ARG A 80 -7.18 -11.19 -16.54
C ARG A 80 -6.01 -10.44 -17.18
N PRO A 81 -4.86 -10.34 -16.46
CA PRO A 81 -3.72 -9.56 -16.92
C PRO A 81 -3.15 -10.00 -18.27
N ASP A 82 -3.18 -11.31 -18.57
CA ASP A 82 -2.86 -11.90 -19.86
C ASP A 82 -4.09 -12.63 -20.41
N PRO A 83 -4.75 -12.09 -21.45
CA PRO A 83 -5.91 -12.74 -22.06
C PRO A 83 -5.61 -14.10 -22.69
N THR A 84 -4.36 -14.36 -23.05
CA THR A 84 -3.92 -15.59 -23.74
C THR A 84 -3.48 -16.69 -22.76
N ASP A 85 -3.16 -16.33 -21.51
CA ASP A 85 -2.70 -17.30 -20.51
C ASP A 85 -3.54 -17.18 -19.21
N PRO A 86 -4.52 -18.09 -19.00
CA PRO A 86 -5.36 -18.08 -17.81
C PRO A 86 -4.63 -18.49 -16.52
N THR A 87 -3.36 -18.90 -16.60
CA THR A 87 -2.56 -19.24 -15.41
C THR A 87 -1.94 -18.02 -14.75
N VAL A 88 -1.99 -16.86 -15.40
CA VAL A 88 -1.56 -15.59 -14.80
C VAL A 88 -2.55 -15.17 -13.71
N PRO A 89 -2.11 -14.94 -12.47
CA PRO A 89 -3.02 -14.54 -11.41
C PRO A 89 -3.61 -13.14 -11.66
N SER A 90 -4.83 -12.92 -11.15
CA SER A 90 -5.39 -11.56 -11.04
C SER A 90 -4.51 -10.68 -10.16
N VAL A 91 -4.62 -9.37 -10.30
CA VAL A 91 -3.95 -8.41 -9.41
C VAL A 91 -4.59 -8.36 -8.02
N GLY A 92 -3.90 -7.73 -7.07
CA GLY A 92 -4.35 -7.63 -5.69
C GLY A 92 -5.55 -6.72 -5.47
N ALA A 93 -5.65 -5.63 -6.23
CA ALA A 93 -6.78 -4.70 -6.22
C ALA A 93 -6.77 -3.80 -7.46
N VAL A 94 -7.88 -3.12 -7.75
CA VAL A 94 -7.89 -1.88 -8.53
C VAL A 94 -7.96 -0.69 -7.59
N CYS A 95 -7.23 0.39 -7.89
CA CYS A 95 -7.21 1.58 -7.06
C CYS A 95 -7.59 2.81 -7.91
N VAL A 96 -8.64 3.51 -7.50
CA VAL A 96 -9.28 4.59 -8.26
C VAL A 96 -9.67 5.76 -7.35
N TYR A 97 -10.07 6.89 -7.94
CA TYR A 97 -10.76 7.96 -7.25
C TYR A 97 -12.16 7.53 -6.81
N ASN A 98 -12.69 8.18 -5.78
CA ASN A 98 -13.98 7.87 -5.16
C ASN A 98 -15.14 7.82 -6.18
N ASP A 99 -15.25 8.80 -7.07
CA ASP A 99 -16.27 8.89 -8.10
C ASP A 99 -16.25 7.75 -9.14
N MET A 100 -15.15 7.01 -9.23
CA MET A 100 -14.97 5.85 -10.11
C MET A 100 -15.22 4.49 -9.43
N VAL A 101 -15.44 4.46 -8.12
CA VAL A 101 -15.59 3.21 -7.35
C VAL A 101 -16.77 2.39 -7.83
N GLN A 102 -17.95 2.99 -7.94
CA GLN A 102 -19.15 2.28 -8.38
C GLN A 102 -18.99 1.69 -9.79
N ILE A 103 -18.33 2.42 -10.69
CA ILE A 103 -18.05 1.96 -12.05
C ILE A 103 -17.12 0.75 -12.03
N ALA A 104 -16.05 0.82 -11.23
CA ALA A 104 -15.10 -0.28 -11.09
C ALA A 104 -15.78 -1.51 -10.48
N ARG A 105 -16.55 -1.34 -9.38
CA ARG A 105 -17.20 -2.47 -8.70
C ARG A 105 -18.24 -3.15 -9.59
N THR A 106 -19.13 -2.37 -10.19
CA THR A 106 -20.16 -2.90 -11.09
C THR A 106 -19.51 -3.68 -12.24
N HIS A 107 -18.51 -3.10 -12.90
CA HIS A 107 -17.85 -3.78 -14.02
C HIS A 107 -17.10 -5.04 -13.60
N LEU A 108 -16.39 -5.02 -12.46
CA LEU A 108 -15.75 -6.24 -11.93
C LEU A 108 -16.78 -7.34 -11.66
N ASP A 109 -17.96 -7.00 -11.14
CA ASP A 109 -19.02 -7.98 -10.88
C ASP A 109 -19.56 -8.60 -12.18
N GLU A 110 -19.73 -7.80 -13.23
CA GLU A 110 -20.17 -8.22 -14.56
C GLU A 110 -19.19 -9.20 -15.24
N ILE A 111 -17.87 -8.99 -15.06
CA ILE A 111 -16.84 -9.81 -15.70
C ILE A 111 -16.33 -10.98 -14.83
N GLY A 112 -17.01 -11.28 -13.71
CA GLY A 112 -16.60 -12.36 -12.80
C GLY A 112 -15.41 -12.02 -11.90
N GLY A 113 -15.06 -10.75 -11.77
CA GLY A 113 -13.94 -10.23 -10.97
C GLY A 113 -14.29 -9.87 -9.53
N LYS A 114 -15.31 -10.48 -8.92
CA LYS A 114 -15.75 -10.22 -7.54
C LYS A 114 -14.62 -10.36 -6.50
N HIS A 115 -13.65 -11.24 -6.79
CA HIS A 115 -12.51 -11.52 -5.93
C HIS A 115 -11.43 -10.41 -5.95
N VAL A 116 -11.50 -9.47 -6.91
CA VAL A 116 -10.59 -8.31 -6.97
C VAL A 116 -11.24 -7.15 -6.23
N PRO A 117 -10.70 -6.70 -5.08
CA PRO A 117 -11.24 -5.58 -4.34
C PRO A 117 -11.05 -4.25 -5.08
N VAL A 118 -11.94 -3.31 -4.81
CA VAL A 118 -11.82 -1.92 -5.23
C VAL A 118 -11.29 -1.12 -4.05
N ALA A 119 -10.12 -0.50 -4.24
CA ALA A 119 -9.55 0.47 -3.32
C ALA A 119 -9.88 1.88 -3.78
N ALA A 120 -10.35 2.72 -2.86
CA ALA A 120 -10.59 4.13 -3.11
C ALA A 120 -9.58 4.99 -2.34
N VAL A 121 -9.01 6.01 -3.00
CA VAL A 121 -8.28 7.05 -2.27
C VAL A 121 -9.27 7.99 -1.61
N SER A 122 -9.00 8.42 -0.39
CA SER A 122 -9.92 9.21 0.42
C SER A 122 -9.19 10.26 1.27
N THR A 123 -9.97 11.00 2.07
CA THR A 123 -9.51 12.02 3.02
C THR A 123 -8.76 13.19 2.37
N ALA A 124 -9.36 13.73 1.31
CA ALA A 124 -8.80 14.82 0.50
C ALA A 124 -7.46 14.45 -0.16
N PHE A 125 -7.40 13.25 -0.76
CA PHE A 125 -6.24 12.82 -1.53
C PHE A 125 -5.92 13.82 -2.67
N PRO A 126 -4.65 14.18 -2.95
CA PRO A 126 -3.42 13.65 -2.31
C PRO A 126 -2.94 14.47 -1.09
N SER A 127 -3.59 15.57 -0.73
CA SER A 127 -3.06 16.49 0.26
C SER A 127 -3.30 16.08 1.72
N GLY A 128 -4.37 15.37 2.00
CA GLY A 128 -4.81 15.05 3.35
C GLY A 128 -5.37 16.26 4.13
N ARG A 129 -5.64 17.39 3.43
CA ARG A 129 -6.02 18.67 4.05
C ARG A 129 -7.46 19.05 3.73
N ALA A 130 -8.35 18.68 4.62
CA ALA A 130 -9.75 19.08 4.64
C ALA A 130 -10.26 19.04 6.10
N SER A 131 -11.46 19.55 6.33
CA SER A 131 -12.11 19.36 7.63
C SER A 131 -12.45 17.87 7.84
N MET A 132 -12.64 17.48 9.10
CA MET A 132 -12.96 16.09 9.44
C MET A 132 -14.28 15.65 8.83
N GLU A 133 -15.26 16.55 8.75
CA GLU A 133 -16.56 16.28 8.13
C GLU A 133 -16.41 15.89 6.65
N VAL A 134 -15.57 16.61 5.90
CA VAL A 134 -15.28 16.28 4.49
C VAL A 134 -14.59 14.93 4.38
N LYS A 135 -13.61 14.64 5.23
CA LYS A 135 -12.91 13.35 5.24
C LYS A 135 -13.83 12.17 5.56
N ILE A 136 -14.76 12.36 6.51
CA ILE A 136 -15.79 11.38 6.87
C ILE A 136 -16.70 11.11 5.67
N GLN A 137 -17.25 12.17 5.07
CA GLN A 137 -18.17 12.05 3.94
C GLN A 137 -17.50 11.38 2.74
N ASP A 138 -16.30 11.81 2.37
CA ASP A 138 -15.50 11.23 1.30
C ASP A 138 -15.28 9.72 1.49
N THR A 139 -14.99 9.29 2.73
CA THR A 139 -14.82 7.87 3.07
C THR A 139 -16.13 7.10 3.02
N GLN A 140 -17.20 7.67 3.55
CA GLN A 140 -18.53 7.04 3.54
C GLN A 140 -19.04 6.84 2.11
N ASP A 141 -18.90 7.87 1.27
CA ASP A 141 -19.30 7.81 -0.15
C ASP A 141 -18.55 6.71 -0.91
N ALA A 142 -17.24 6.55 -0.64
CA ALA A 142 -16.45 5.48 -1.25
C ALA A 142 -16.96 4.08 -0.84
N ILE A 143 -17.24 3.88 0.45
CA ILE A 143 -17.76 2.61 0.98
C ILE A 143 -19.15 2.31 0.41
N ASP A 144 -20.04 3.30 0.38
CA ASP A 144 -21.39 3.15 -0.15
C ASP A 144 -21.41 2.89 -1.66
N ALA A 145 -20.40 3.40 -2.38
CA ALA A 145 -20.13 3.08 -3.79
C ALA A 145 -19.56 1.66 -4.02
N GLY A 146 -19.20 0.95 -2.95
CA GLY A 146 -18.71 -0.44 -3.00
C GLY A 146 -17.21 -0.62 -2.88
N ALA A 147 -16.47 0.38 -2.35
CA ALA A 147 -15.07 0.20 -2.01
C ALA A 147 -14.90 -0.81 -0.86
N GLN A 148 -13.97 -1.72 -1.01
CA GLN A 148 -13.60 -2.72 -0.01
C GLN A 148 -12.27 -2.39 0.67
N GLU A 149 -11.58 -1.38 0.17
CA GLU A 149 -10.33 -0.87 0.73
C GLU A 149 -10.33 0.66 0.62
N ILE A 150 -9.90 1.33 1.67
CA ILE A 150 -9.79 2.79 1.75
C ILE A 150 -8.32 3.17 1.93
N ASP A 151 -7.78 3.92 0.99
CA ASP A 151 -6.42 4.45 1.06
C ASP A 151 -6.50 5.92 1.54
N MET A 152 -6.54 6.15 2.86
CA MET A 152 -6.59 7.50 3.44
C MET A 152 -5.24 8.19 3.44
N VAL A 153 -5.21 9.51 3.37
CA VAL A 153 -4.00 10.34 3.54
C VAL A 153 -4.06 11.06 4.88
N ILE A 154 -2.98 11.00 5.67
CA ILE A 154 -2.87 11.74 6.94
C ILE A 154 -2.65 13.25 6.71
N ASP A 155 -2.98 14.08 7.72
CA ASP A 155 -2.48 15.45 7.79
C ASP A 155 -0.98 15.43 8.18
N ARG A 156 -0.10 15.49 7.18
CA ARG A 156 1.35 15.47 7.35
C ARG A 156 1.84 16.71 8.14
N GLY A 157 1.18 17.85 7.92
CA GLY A 157 1.51 19.08 8.63
C GLY A 157 1.25 18.97 10.14
N ALA A 158 0.13 18.34 10.52
CA ALA A 158 -0.17 18.06 11.92
C ALA A 158 0.85 17.08 12.52
N PHE A 159 1.20 16.02 11.80
CA PHE A 159 2.20 15.06 12.25
C PHE A 159 3.57 15.74 12.48
N LEU A 160 4.06 16.50 11.51
CA LEU A 160 5.35 17.20 11.60
C LEU A 160 5.37 18.29 12.70
N ALA A 161 4.20 18.87 12.99
CA ALA A 161 4.04 19.79 14.12
C ALA A 161 3.94 19.08 15.49
N GLY A 162 4.06 17.74 15.52
CA GLY A 162 3.98 16.96 16.75
C GLY A 162 2.57 16.86 17.35
N LYS A 163 1.53 17.14 16.56
CA LYS A 163 0.11 16.98 16.95
C LYS A 163 -0.35 15.52 16.68
N TYR A 164 0.26 14.59 17.42
CA TYR A 164 0.05 13.16 17.18
C TYR A 164 -1.38 12.71 17.51
N GLY A 165 -2.01 13.30 18.55
CA GLY A 165 -3.39 13.02 18.90
C GLY A 165 -4.35 13.35 17.75
N LEU A 166 -4.18 14.50 17.09
CA LEU A 166 -5.02 14.86 15.95
C LEU A 166 -4.94 13.82 14.82
N VAL A 167 -3.72 13.43 14.44
CA VAL A 167 -3.53 12.42 13.37
C VAL A 167 -4.06 11.05 13.79
N PHE A 168 -3.87 10.69 15.06
CA PHE A 168 -4.39 9.46 15.63
C PHE A 168 -5.91 9.40 15.58
N ASP A 169 -6.58 10.46 16.05
CA ASP A 169 -8.04 10.56 16.07
C ASP A 169 -8.64 10.53 14.66
N GLU A 170 -7.99 11.18 13.69
CA GLU A 170 -8.38 11.07 12.28
C GLU A 170 -8.36 9.61 11.80
N ILE A 171 -7.28 8.87 12.05
CA ILE A 171 -7.17 7.48 11.61
C ILE A 171 -8.20 6.60 12.32
N VAL A 172 -8.37 6.77 13.64
CA VAL A 172 -9.38 6.05 14.43
C VAL A 172 -10.77 6.29 13.86
N LYS A 173 -11.11 7.55 13.57
CA LYS A 173 -12.43 7.91 13.04
C LYS A 173 -12.69 7.31 11.66
N ILE A 174 -11.72 7.34 10.77
CA ILE A 174 -11.86 6.71 9.45
C ILE A 174 -11.93 5.17 9.57
N LYS A 175 -11.17 4.57 10.49
CA LYS A 175 -11.28 3.12 10.76
C LYS A 175 -12.65 2.73 11.28
N GLU A 176 -13.26 3.55 12.14
CA GLU A 176 -14.64 3.33 12.61
C GLU A 176 -15.66 3.31 11.45
N ILE A 177 -15.50 4.21 10.48
CA ILE A 177 -16.36 4.27 9.29
C ILE A 177 -16.13 3.05 8.39
N CYS A 178 -14.88 2.61 8.23
CA CYS A 178 -14.58 1.39 7.49
C CYS A 178 -15.26 0.16 8.11
N GLY A 179 -15.32 0.07 9.44
CA GLY A 179 -15.90 -1.05 10.15
C GLY A 179 -15.38 -2.39 9.62
N ASP A 180 -16.32 -3.31 9.36
CA ASP A 180 -16.05 -4.61 8.74
C ASP A 180 -16.21 -4.60 7.20
N LYS A 181 -16.60 -3.45 6.63
CA LYS A 181 -16.89 -3.31 5.20
C LYS A 181 -15.64 -3.08 4.37
N ALA A 182 -14.64 -2.38 4.91
CA ALA A 182 -13.44 -2.01 4.18
C ALA A 182 -12.17 -2.08 5.04
N HIS A 183 -11.06 -2.48 4.42
CA HIS A 183 -9.73 -2.39 5.03
C HIS A 183 -9.18 -0.98 4.90
N LEU A 184 -8.58 -0.47 5.97
CA LEU A 184 -7.97 0.85 6.00
C LEU A 184 -6.47 0.77 5.71
N LYS A 185 -6.00 1.49 4.67
CA LYS A 185 -4.59 1.71 4.39
C LYS A 185 -4.24 3.17 4.61
N VAL A 186 -3.22 3.45 5.41
CA VAL A 186 -2.86 4.82 5.81
C VAL A 186 -1.63 5.30 5.05
N ILE A 187 -1.82 6.31 4.19
CA ILE A 187 -0.76 6.92 3.38
C ILE A 187 -0.03 7.97 4.21
N PHE A 188 1.27 7.83 4.31
CA PHE A 188 2.15 8.71 5.09
C PHE A 188 2.74 9.86 4.28
N GLU A 189 2.93 9.67 2.95
CA GLU A 189 3.74 10.53 2.07
C GLU A 189 5.17 10.66 2.60
N THR A 190 5.85 9.54 2.65
CA THR A 190 7.15 9.38 3.32
C THR A 190 8.23 10.32 2.79
N GLY A 191 8.13 10.77 1.54
CA GLY A 191 9.04 11.77 0.97
C GLY A 191 8.99 13.14 1.65
N GLU A 192 7.89 13.46 2.33
CA GLU A 192 7.70 14.72 3.07
C GLU A 192 7.96 14.58 4.59
N LEU A 193 8.20 13.37 5.10
CA LEU A 193 8.42 13.14 6.53
C LEU A 193 9.86 13.39 7.01
N VAL A 194 10.77 13.71 6.11
CA VAL A 194 12.15 14.15 6.33
C VAL A 194 13.09 13.06 6.87
N THR A 195 12.72 12.31 7.91
CA THR A 195 13.59 11.33 8.58
C THR A 195 12.98 9.94 8.66
N TYR A 196 13.82 8.92 8.74
CA TYR A 196 13.37 7.54 9.00
C TYR A 196 12.75 7.37 10.40
N ASP A 197 13.16 8.20 11.38
CA ASP A 197 12.51 8.23 12.69
C ASP A 197 11.04 8.64 12.57
N ASN A 198 10.74 9.64 11.74
CA ASN A 198 9.36 10.04 11.48
C ASN A 198 8.58 8.95 10.76
N VAL A 199 9.20 8.24 9.81
CA VAL A 199 8.55 7.09 9.15
C VAL A 199 8.24 5.99 10.17
N ARG A 200 9.16 5.68 11.08
CA ARG A 200 8.92 4.71 12.17
C ARG A 200 7.81 5.19 13.10
N LYS A 201 7.86 6.44 13.56
CA LYS A 201 6.84 7.01 14.47
C LYS A 201 5.44 6.99 13.85
N VAL A 202 5.28 7.43 12.60
CA VAL A 202 3.98 7.43 11.95
C VAL A 202 3.47 6.01 11.67
N SER A 203 4.37 5.05 11.42
CA SER A 203 4.00 3.64 11.28
C SER A 203 3.35 3.11 12.56
N TYR A 204 3.98 3.33 13.71
CA TYR A 204 3.40 2.95 14.99
C TYR A 204 2.10 3.70 15.29
N LEU A 205 2.05 5.01 15.02
CA LEU A 205 0.85 5.82 15.23
C LEU A 205 -0.34 5.25 14.46
N ALA A 206 -0.16 4.93 13.17
CA ALA A 206 -1.20 4.38 12.33
C ALA A 206 -1.64 2.97 12.77
N MET A 207 -0.69 2.10 13.12
CA MET A 207 -0.99 0.75 13.61
C MET A 207 -1.74 0.77 14.94
N LEU A 208 -1.35 1.64 15.88
CA LEU A 208 -2.05 1.84 17.15
C LEU A 208 -3.46 2.36 16.94
N ALA A 209 -3.69 3.20 15.92
CA ALA A 209 -5.00 3.74 15.56
C ALA A 209 -5.90 2.74 14.81
N GLY A 210 -5.40 1.52 14.49
CA GLY A 210 -6.18 0.44 13.89
C GLY A 210 -6.06 0.31 12.38
N ALA A 211 -5.02 0.87 11.75
CA ALA A 211 -4.75 0.65 10.34
C ALA A 211 -4.54 -0.85 10.03
N ASP A 212 -5.15 -1.34 8.94
CA ASP A 212 -4.91 -2.69 8.42
C ASP A 212 -3.63 -2.74 7.56
N PHE A 213 -3.30 -1.61 6.93
CA PHE A 213 -2.09 -1.42 6.14
C PHE A 213 -1.46 -0.06 6.41
N ILE A 214 -0.15 0.00 6.35
CA ILE A 214 0.61 1.24 6.24
C ILE A 214 1.14 1.40 4.81
N LYS A 215 0.99 2.60 4.24
CA LYS A 215 1.32 2.89 2.83
C LYS A 215 2.32 4.04 2.75
N THR A 216 3.33 3.89 1.88
CA THR A 216 4.38 4.90 1.77
C THR A 216 3.88 6.23 1.26
N SER A 217 3.18 6.26 0.12
CA SER A 217 3.05 7.49 -0.67
C SER A 217 1.76 7.53 -1.49
N THR A 218 1.37 8.74 -1.87
CA THR A 218 0.28 8.98 -2.83
C THR A 218 0.68 8.61 -4.26
N GLY A 219 1.97 8.61 -4.56
CA GLY A 219 2.51 8.51 -5.91
C GLY A 219 2.55 9.85 -6.67
N LYS A 220 2.11 10.94 -6.05
CA LYS A 220 2.10 12.30 -6.62
C LYS A 220 3.31 13.14 -6.21
N VAL A 221 4.03 12.73 -5.15
CA VAL A 221 5.22 13.40 -4.63
C VAL A 221 6.42 12.45 -4.67
N ALA A 222 7.59 12.98 -5.01
CA ALA A 222 8.86 12.26 -4.99
C ALA A 222 9.78 12.85 -3.90
N PRO A 223 10.63 12.02 -3.27
CA PRO A 223 10.77 10.58 -3.41
C PRO A 223 9.58 9.82 -2.79
N ALA A 224 9.29 8.61 -3.32
CA ALA A 224 8.16 7.81 -2.86
C ALA A 224 8.65 6.53 -2.12
N ALA A 225 8.35 5.33 -2.63
CA ALA A 225 8.69 4.05 -2.00
C ALA A 225 10.17 3.67 -2.19
N THR A 226 11.09 4.36 -1.51
CA THR A 226 12.51 3.96 -1.53
C THR A 226 12.74 2.68 -0.72
N PRO A 227 13.70 1.80 -1.10
CA PRO A 227 13.97 0.58 -0.35
C PRO A 227 14.26 0.78 1.15
N PRO A 228 15.05 1.79 1.59
CA PRO A 228 15.26 2.04 3.02
C PRO A 228 13.96 2.41 3.78
N VAL A 229 13.09 3.23 3.17
CA VAL A 229 11.78 3.57 3.75
C VAL A 229 10.93 2.32 3.94
N VAL A 230 10.85 1.48 2.91
CA VAL A 230 10.09 0.22 2.99
C VAL A 230 10.69 -0.71 4.03
N LEU A 231 12.02 -0.78 4.14
CA LEU A 231 12.72 -1.55 5.19
C LEU A 231 12.29 -1.10 6.59
N VAL A 232 12.31 0.21 6.86
CA VAL A 232 11.89 0.77 8.16
C VAL A 232 10.42 0.45 8.48
N MET A 233 9.54 0.51 7.47
CA MET A 233 8.13 0.15 7.65
C MET A 233 7.94 -1.35 7.90
N LEU A 234 8.70 -2.21 7.22
CA LEU A 234 8.66 -3.67 7.45
C LEU A 234 9.20 -4.04 8.84
N GLU A 235 10.25 -3.37 9.31
CA GLU A 235 10.73 -3.51 10.69
C GLU A 235 9.65 -3.10 11.70
N ALA A 236 8.96 -1.98 11.44
CA ALA A 236 7.89 -1.50 12.32
C ALA A 236 6.72 -2.51 12.41
N VAL A 237 6.24 -3.09 11.30
CA VAL A 237 5.16 -4.08 11.34
C VAL A 237 5.59 -5.40 11.97
N ARG A 238 6.84 -5.84 11.77
CA ARG A 238 7.42 -7.02 12.43
C ARG A 238 7.45 -6.85 13.96
N ASP A 239 7.98 -5.71 14.39
CA ASP A 239 8.15 -5.42 15.83
C ASP A 239 6.79 -5.18 16.50
N PHE A 240 5.85 -4.55 15.79
CA PHE A 240 4.45 -4.40 16.25
C PHE A 240 3.75 -5.75 16.40
N TYR A 241 3.94 -6.66 15.43
CA TYR A 241 3.42 -8.03 15.54
C TYR A 241 3.99 -8.77 16.76
N ALA A 242 5.29 -8.62 17.03
CA ALA A 242 5.90 -9.23 18.22
C ALA A 242 5.32 -8.70 19.53
N MET A 243 4.89 -7.43 19.57
CA MET A 243 4.28 -6.82 20.76
C MET A 243 2.79 -7.12 20.92
N THR A 244 2.04 -7.25 19.80
CA THR A 244 0.57 -7.23 19.83
C THR A 244 -0.08 -8.48 19.27
N ASN A 245 0.67 -9.34 18.59
CA ASN A 245 0.21 -10.47 17.79
C ASN A 245 -0.74 -10.05 16.64
N GLN A 246 -0.70 -8.77 16.20
CA GLN A 246 -1.47 -8.25 15.08
C GLN A 246 -0.59 -8.08 13.86
N LYS A 247 -0.94 -8.75 12.75
CA LYS A 247 -0.25 -8.61 11.46
C LYS A 247 -0.83 -7.41 10.70
N ILE A 248 0.01 -6.44 10.42
CA ILE A 248 -0.35 -5.25 9.63
C ILE A 248 0.35 -5.33 8.28
N GLY A 249 -0.36 -4.98 7.21
CA GLY A 249 0.19 -4.99 5.86
C GLY A 249 1.05 -3.76 5.55
N VAL A 250 1.89 -3.88 4.52
CA VAL A 250 2.70 -2.78 3.99
C VAL A 250 2.41 -2.60 2.49
N LYS A 251 2.17 -1.35 2.07
CA LYS A 251 1.94 -1.00 0.67
C LYS A 251 2.94 0.06 0.21
N PRO A 252 4.09 -0.34 -0.37
CA PRO A 252 4.91 0.60 -1.13
C PRO A 252 4.14 1.08 -2.37
N ALA A 253 4.18 2.39 -2.62
CA ALA A 253 3.55 3.02 -3.78
C ALA A 253 4.42 4.15 -4.33
N GLY A 254 4.50 4.25 -5.65
CA GLY A 254 5.33 5.21 -6.36
C GLY A 254 6.79 4.77 -6.51
N GLY A 255 7.32 4.89 -7.73
CA GLY A 255 8.73 4.59 -8.04
C GLY A 255 9.04 3.14 -8.41
N ILE A 256 8.16 2.18 -8.17
CA ILE A 256 8.34 0.76 -8.52
C ILE A 256 7.77 0.54 -9.92
N ARG A 257 8.62 0.47 -10.94
CA ARG A 257 8.19 0.51 -12.34
C ARG A 257 8.50 -0.74 -13.15
N ASN A 258 9.37 -1.59 -12.66
CA ASN A 258 9.82 -2.78 -13.38
C ASN A 258 9.95 -4.00 -12.45
N THR A 259 10.05 -5.17 -13.04
CA THR A 259 10.14 -6.47 -12.36
C THR A 259 11.33 -6.54 -11.40
N LYS A 260 12.47 -5.94 -11.76
CA LYS A 260 13.66 -5.94 -10.90
C LYS A 260 13.39 -5.20 -9.59
N ASP A 261 12.69 -4.07 -9.67
CA ASP A 261 12.34 -3.30 -8.47
C ASP A 261 11.29 -4.05 -7.63
N ALA A 262 10.27 -4.66 -8.27
CA ALA A 262 9.29 -5.47 -7.56
C ALA A 262 9.93 -6.66 -6.83
N ILE A 263 10.86 -7.38 -7.48
CA ILE A 263 11.57 -8.50 -6.86
C ILE A 263 12.41 -8.02 -5.66
N LYS A 264 13.05 -6.85 -5.73
CA LYS A 264 13.76 -6.27 -4.58
C LYS A 264 12.82 -6.02 -3.40
N GLN A 265 11.59 -5.57 -3.67
CA GLN A 265 10.59 -5.42 -2.61
C GLN A 265 10.23 -6.77 -1.98
N LEU A 266 10.01 -7.83 -2.77
CA LEU A 266 9.73 -9.16 -2.23
C LEU A 266 10.90 -9.70 -1.39
N VAL A 267 12.15 -9.45 -1.80
CA VAL A 267 13.33 -9.79 -1.00
C VAL A 267 13.33 -9.03 0.33
N LEU A 268 13.05 -7.72 0.32
CA LEU A 268 12.95 -6.92 1.55
C LEU A 268 11.91 -7.49 2.50
N VAL A 269 10.73 -7.85 1.99
CA VAL A 269 9.65 -8.46 2.78
C VAL A 269 10.12 -9.77 3.42
N ASN A 270 10.61 -10.70 2.60
CA ASN A 270 11.03 -12.02 3.07
C ASN A 270 12.11 -11.95 4.17
N GLU A 271 13.10 -11.08 3.96
CA GLU A 271 14.26 -10.97 4.85
C GLU A 271 14.01 -10.12 6.10
N THR A 272 12.92 -9.35 6.13
CA THR A 272 12.65 -8.41 7.23
C THR A 272 11.43 -8.82 8.05
N ALA A 273 10.28 -9.00 7.41
CA ALA A 273 9.03 -9.37 8.06
C ALA A 273 8.76 -10.88 8.03
N GLY A 274 9.41 -11.60 7.11
CA GLY A 274 9.28 -13.03 6.94
C GLY A 274 8.32 -13.45 5.82
N PRO A 275 8.34 -14.75 5.44
CA PRO A 275 7.57 -15.27 4.32
C PRO A 275 6.06 -15.15 4.50
N ASP A 276 5.56 -15.06 5.72
CA ASP A 276 4.14 -14.89 6.01
C ASP A 276 3.57 -13.58 5.44
N TRP A 277 4.42 -12.56 5.24
CA TRP A 277 4.02 -11.31 4.61
C TRP A 277 4.02 -11.35 3.08
N LEU A 278 4.54 -12.42 2.45
CA LEU A 278 4.52 -12.60 0.99
C LEU A 278 3.14 -13.08 0.49
N THR A 279 2.13 -12.29 0.79
CA THR A 279 0.74 -12.53 0.38
C THR A 279 0.05 -11.19 0.09
N PRO A 280 -0.90 -11.12 -0.86
CA PRO A 280 -1.65 -9.88 -1.12
C PRO A 280 -2.48 -9.39 0.06
N LYS A 281 -2.67 -10.21 1.09
CA LYS A 281 -3.33 -9.81 2.33
C LYS A 281 -2.44 -8.96 3.25
N LEU A 282 -1.11 -9.00 3.09
CA LEU A 282 -0.16 -8.31 3.96
C LEU A 282 0.89 -7.50 3.20
N PHE A 283 0.99 -7.67 1.87
CA PHE A 283 1.88 -6.85 1.06
C PHE A 283 1.25 -6.51 -0.28
N ARG A 284 1.27 -5.23 -0.65
CA ARG A 284 0.76 -4.74 -1.92
C ARG A 284 1.77 -3.79 -2.57
N ILE A 285 1.72 -3.67 -3.87
CA ILE A 285 2.56 -2.74 -4.64
C ILE A 285 1.63 -1.81 -5.42
N GLY A 286 1.55 -0.54 -5.01
CA GLY A 286 0.77 0.46 -5.73
C GLY A 286 1.48 0.89 -7.01
N ALA A 287 0.96 0.52 -8.17
CA ALA A 287 1.59 0.79 -9.45
C ALA A 287 0.60 0.86 -10.62
N SER A 288 0.97 1.59 -11.68
CA SER A 288 0.24 1.63 -12.95
C SER A 288 0.97 0.82 -14.05
N ALA A 289 2.24 1.10 -14.29
CA ALA A 289 3.01 0.52 -15.41
C ALA A 289 3.69 -0.82 -15.08
N LEU A 290 3.92 -1.14 -13.81
CA LEU A 290 4.67 -2.31 -13.36
C LEU A 290 4.10 -3.63 -13.93
N LEU A 291 2.77 -3.75 -13.99
CA LEU A 291 2.11 -4.97 -14.46
C LEU A 291 2.55 -5.37 -15.87
N ASN A 292 2.72 -4.39 -16.76
CA ASN A 292 3.19 -4.64 -18.13
C ASN A 292 4.59 -5.26 -18.16
N ASP A 293 5.51 -4.71 -17.34
CA ASP A 293 6.88 -5.25 -17.28
C ASP A 293 6.91 -6.65 -16.66
N LEU A 294 6.09 -6.91 -15.62
CA LEU A 294 5.95 -8.25 -15.04
C LEU A 294 5.48 -9.27 -16.07
N LEU A 295 4.47 -8.93 -16.87
CA LEU A 295 3.95 -9.80 -17.94
C LEU A 295 5.00 -10.05 -19.04
N MET A 296 5.72 -9.00 -19.48
CA MET A 296 6.79 -9.14 -20.46
C MET A 296 7.93 -10.04 -19.95
N GLN A 297 8.34 -9.89 -18.69
CA GLN A 297 9.36 -10.74 -18.08
C GLN A 297 8.90 -12.18 -17.90
N ARG A 298 7.62 -12.40 -17.56
CA ARG A 298 7.02 -13.72 -17.46
C ARG A 298 7.01 -14.41 -18.82
N MET A 299 6.59 -13.72 -19.87
CA MET A 299 6.61 -14.23 -21.25
C MET A 299 8.02 -14.57 -21.70
N LYS A 300 9.01 -13.69 -21.43
CA LYS A 300 10.42 -13.97 -21.72
C LYS A 300 10.91 -15.25 -21.05
N LEU A 301 10.52 -15.50 -19.81
CA LEU A 301 10.90 -16.74 -19.11
C LEU A 301 10.28 -17.97 -19.76
N ALA A 302 9.07 -17.86 -20.31
CA ALA A 302 8.37 -18.97 -20.95
C ALA A 302 8.85 -19.24 -22.38
N THR A 303 9.15 -18.18 -23.16
CA THR A 303 9.41 -18.30 -24.61
C THR A 303 10.86 -18.02 -25.01
N GLY A 304 11.65 -17.38 -24.12
CA GLY A 304 12.99 -16.88 -24.43
C GLY A 304 13.01 -15.50 -25.13
N TYR A 305 11.86 -14.97 -25.56
CA TYR A 305 11.74 -13.71 -26.31
C TYR A 305 10.93 -12.67 -25.55
N TYR A 306 11.28 -11.38 -25.75
CA TYR A 306 10.43 -10.28 -25.28
C TYR A 306 9.28 -10.06 -26.27
N ALA A 307 8.06 -9.93 -25.74
CA ALA A 307 6.94 -9.41 -26.50
C ALA A 307 6.87 -7.87 -26.35
N SER A 308 6.19 -7.22 -27.31
CA SER A 308 5.81 -5.82 -27.15
C SER A 308 4.85 -5.67 -25.95
N PRO A 309 4.88 -4.54 -25.24
CA PRO A 309 3.89 -4.29 -24.21
C PRO A 309 2.50 -4.25 -24.82
N ASN A 310 1.60 -5.09 -24.34
CA ASN A 310 0.18 -5.02 -24.68
C ASN A 310 -0.44 -3.90 -23.81
N TYR A 311 -0.73 -2.78 -24.45
CA TYR A 311 -1.43 -1.65 -23.82
C TYR A 311 -2.94 -1.84 -23.88
#